data_51bef1ecffaca908997813f3105b9cd6
#
_entry.id   51bef1ecffaca908997813f3105b9cd6
#
_cell.length_a   1.000
_cell.length_b   1.000
_cell.length_c   1.000
_cell.angle_alpha   90.00
_cell.angle_beta   90.00
_cell.angle_gamma   90.00
#
_symmetry.space_group_name_H-M   'P 1'
#
loop_
_entity.id
_entity.type
_entity.pdbx_description
1 polymer ?
#
loop_
_entity_poly.entity_id
_entity_poly.type
_entity_poly.pdbx_seq_one_letter_code
_entity_poly.pdbx_strand_id
1 'polypeptide(L)'
;MQWAEERYAEIATGWDFVRCQVDLLWIFMVLLFPAADSSQAEVSRHMEMGRQFLSGGQFADALTHYHAAIDLDPKNYQTLYSRATVYLAIGKSKAALPDLDLVIKLKPDFTAARIERGNVLLKQGDINQAKADFEAAAKVDPSNADVSKKLASVEKVKQIIEEADDYFDAGDFVSAEQLYSSAIEVCQWHADLYRNRAKCREKRDDVQKAIADYRTVTKLLPDSTETFYKISQLYYLTGDVEESLNQIRECLKLNPDDELCFPFYKKIKKLAKMRESLNLLVREKRWMDCLDKAILILKAEKKVENIQLDVYRQTCKCNLHAGHFAESISACSEVLKHDDPNDIDVLCDRAEAFLMYEKYDEAIEDYQKALNRQEESKRAREGLHRAQKLKKQIGKRDYYKILGIRKNANKRDILKAYRKKAQEWHPDNFSDENEKKRAEKKFVDIADAKEVLTDPEKRALYDNGEDPLDPEQQQGGFHHPFQGGFPFGENGAYMVLEHRYFSIARGLKLASFMVIPRFPLTHEESRSPFFKEEVLHKANL
;
A
#
# COMPACT_ATOMS: atom_id res chain seq x y z
N MET A 1 -32.65 -10.52 114.10
CA MET A 1 -31.69 -11.32 113.31
C MET A 1 -32.17 -11.65 111.87
N GLN A 2 -33.44 -11.80 111.68
CA GLN A 2 -34.01 -12.14 110.35
C GLN A 2 -33.75 -11.04 109.25
N TRP A 3 -33.60 -9.79 109.58
CA TRP A 3 -33.40 -8.67 108.66
C TRP A 3 -31.98 -8.55 108.12
N ALA A 4 -31.03 -9.19 108.77
CA ALA A 4 -29.63 -9.19 108.37
C ALA A 4 -29.35 -10.36 107.34
N GLU A 5 -30.08 -11.46 107.45
CA GLU A 5 -29.91 -12.60 106.55
C GLU A 5 -30.50 -12.37 105.10
N GLU A 6 -31.67 -11.65 105.06
CA GLU A 6 -32.26 -11.29 103.72
C GLU A 6 -31.38 -10.28 102.95
N ARG A 7 -30.75 -9.36 103.64
CA ARG A 7 -29.83 -8.43 102.95
C ARG A 7 -28.52 -9.08 102.54
N TYR A 8 -28.05 -10.09 103.24
CA TYR A 8 -26.87 -10.82 102.85
C TYR A 8 -27.16 -11.72 101.66
N ALA A 9 -28.35 -12.27 101.55
CA ALA A 9 -28.75 -13.05 100.34
C ALA A 9 -28.90 -12.17 99.12
N GLU A 10 -29.47 -10.94 99.20
CA GLU A 10 -29.56 -10.02 98.04
C GLU A 10 -28.19 -9.49 97.60
N ILE A 11 -27.26 -9.26 98.52
CA ILE A 11 -25.90 -8.82 98.22
C ILE A 11 -25.09 -9.96 97.56
N ALA A 12 -25.27 -11.21 98.06
CA ALA A 12 -24.57 -12.37 97.46
C ALA A 12 -25.04 -12.68 96.01
N THR A 13 -26.34 -12.57 95.75
CA THR A 13 -26.88 -12.76 94.41
C THR A 13 -26.46 -11.63 93.44
N GLY A 14 -26.34 -10.38 93.96
CA GLY A 14 -25.83 -9.24 93.13
C GLY A 14 -24.35 -9.38 92.77
N TRP A 15 -23.54 -9.90 93.71
CA TRP A 15 -22.11 -10.14 93.42
C TRP A 15 -21.88 -11.31 92.46
N ASP A 16 -22.69 -12.37 92.49
CA ASP A 16 -22.62 -13.47 91.56
C ASP A 16 -23.07 -13.08 90.17
N PHE A 17 -24.06 -12.17 90.03
CA PHE A 17 -24.49 -11.64 88.73
C PHE A 17 -23.42 -10.72 88.12
N VAL A 18 -22.79 -9.85 88.89
CA VAL A 18 -21.67 -9.00 88.42
C VAL A 18 -20.46 -9.86 88.06
N ARG A 19 -20.17 -10.89 88.86
CA ARG A 19 -19.08 -11.83 88.57
C ARG A 19 -19.34 -12.61 87.30
N CYS A 20 -20.55 -13.10 87.04
CA CYS A 20 -20.93 -13.79 85.81
C CYS A 20 -20.86 -12.87 84.61
N GLN A 21 -21.23 -11.56 84.76
CA GLN A 21 -21.06 -10.59 83.67
C GLN A 21 -19.58 -10.27 83.35
N VAL A 22 -18.75 -10.17 84.35
CA VAL A 22 -17.30 -9.93 84.23
C VAL A 22 -16.63 -11.17 83.57
N ASP A 23 -17.01 -12.37 84.04
CA ASP A 23 -16.49 -13.62 83.44
C ASP A 23 -16.97 -13.83 81.98
N LEU A 24 -18.21 -13.48 81.68
CA LEU A 24 -18.71 -13.47 80.29
C LEU A 24 -17.99 -12.44 79.43
N LEU A 25 -17.73 -11.25 79.92
CA LEU A 25 -16.93 -10.23 79.26
C LEU A 25 -15.47 -10.68 79.09
N TRP A 26 -14.91 -11.36 80.03
CA TRP A 26 -13.55 -11.93 79.94
C TRP A 26 -13.48 -13.09 78.96
N ILE A 27 -14.45 -13.99 78.95
CA ILE A 27 -14.57 -15.07 78.01
C ILE A 27 -14.78 -14.51 76.59
N PHE A 28 -15.59 -13.46 76.44
CA PHE A 28 -15.78 -12.78 75.13
C PHE A 28 -14.52 -12.06 74.71
N MET A 29 -13.78 -11.42 75.60
CA MET A 29 -12.48 -10.82 75.32
C MET A 29 -11.43 -11.89 74.92
N VAL A 30 -11.33 -12.98 75.66
CA VAL A 30 -10.37 -14.07 75.39
C VAL A 30 -10.68 -14.87 74.12
N LEU A 31 -11.97 -14.95 73.77
CA LEU A 31 -12.38 -15.64 72.48
C LEU A 31 -12.27 -14.74 71.28
N LEU A 32 -12.32 -13.39 71.44
CA LEU A 32 -12.15 -12.46 70.31
C LEU A 32 -10.68 -12.08 70.03
N PHE A 33 -9.84 -12.02 71.04
CA PHE A 33 -8.43 -11.65 70.88
C PHE A 33 -7.59 -12.68 70.13
N PRO A 34 -7.72 -14.00 70.33
CA PRO A 34 -6.92 -14.94 69.57
C PRO A 34 -7.37 -15.06 68.08
N ALA A 35 -8.63 -14.71 67.79
CA ALA A 35 -9.11 -14.73 66.41
C ALA A 35 -8.56 -13.54 65.60
N ALA A 36 -8.38 -12.35 66.24
CA ALA A 36 -7.79 -11.19 65.56
C ALA A 36 -6.27 -11.37 65.33
N ASP A 37 -5.54 -11.94 66.32
CA ASP A 37 -4.10 -12.24 66.17
C ASP A 37 -3.82 -13.35 65.14
N SER A 38 -4.69 -14.37 65.05
CA SER A 38 -4.55 -15.43 64.07
C SER A 38 -4.82 -14.92 62.62
N SER A 39 -5.80 -14.04 62.47
CA SER A 39 -6.09 -13.42 61.16
C SER A 39 -4.93 -12.53 60.69
N GLN A 40 -4.33 -11.72 61.57
CA GLN A 40 -3.17 -10.88 61.20
C GLN A 40 -1.93 -11.69 60.88
N ALA A 41 -1.71 -12.82 61.55
CA ALA A 41 -0.61 -13.75 61.23
C ALA A 41 -0.81 -14.41 59.84
N GLU A 42 -2.05 -14.77 59.50
CA GLU A 42 -2.40 -15.30 58.16
C GLU A 42 -2.20 -14.24 57.03
N VAL A 43 -2.64 -13.00 57.22
CA VAL A 43 -2.38 -11.88 56.32
C VAL A 43 -0.87 -11.75 56.05
N SER A 44 -0.07 -11.72 57.14
CA SER A 44 1.40 -11.60 57.03
C SER A 44 2.03 -12.75 56.26
N ARG A 45 1.53 -13.97 56.51
CA ARG A 45 1.99 -15.18 55.77
C ARG A 45 1.67 -15.08 54.29
N HIS A 46 0.45 -14.72 53.92
CA HIS A 46 0.06 -14.54 52.51
C HIS A 46 0.85 -13.41 51.83
N MET A 47 1.10 -12.32 52.52
CA MET A 47 1.93 -11.22 52.01
C MET A 47 3.36 -11.69 51.74
N GLU A 48 3.96 -12.47 52.62
CA GLU A 48 5.33 -12.96 52.44
C GLU A 48 5.42 -13.96 51.28
N MET A 49 4.46 -14.90 51.18
CA MET A 49 4.38 -15.82 50.05
C MET A 49 4.17 -15.06 48.72
N GLY A 50 3.29 -14.04 48.72
CA GLY A 50 3.08 -13.18 47.58
C GLY A 50 4.37 -12.47 47.12
N ARG A 51 5.20 -11.97 48.07
CA ARG A 51 6.50 -11.37 47.74
C ARG A 51 7.49 -12.38 47.15
N GLN A 52 7.54 -13.61 47.70
CA GLN A 52 8.41 -14.67 47.18
C GLN A 52 8.03 -15.04 45.76
N PHE A 53 6.75 -15.24 45.45
CA PHE A 53 6.28 -15.51 44.08
C PHE A 53 6.53 -14.32 43.15
N LEU A 54 6.34 -13.08 43.62
CA LEU A 54 6.65 -11.89 42.83
C LEU A 54 8.13 -11.81 42.48
N SER A 55 9.02 -12.05 43.44
CA SER A 55 10.48 -12.05 43.20
C SER A 55 10.91 -13.17 42.24
N GLY A 56 10.16 -14.28 42.23
CA GLY A 56 10.35 -15.38 41.25
C GLY A 56 9.69 -15.16 39.90
N GLY A 57 9.03 -14.01 39.64
CA GLY A 57 8.31 -13.72 38.41
C GLY A 57 6.99 -14.50 38.24
N GLN A 58 6.54 -15.18 39.28
CA GLN A 58 5.30 -15.98 39.30
C GLN A 58 4.10 -15.08 39.66
N PHE A 59 3.72 -14.19 38.74
CA PHE A 59 2.72 -13.16 38.96
C PHE A 59 1.33 -13.71 39.31
N ALA A 60 0.92 -14.81 38.75
CA ALA A 60 -0.39 -15.42 38.99
C ALA A 60 -0.50 -15.94 40.44
N ASP A 61 0.55 -16.62 40.92
CA ASP A 61 0.61 -17.15 42.28
C ASP A 61 0.71 -16.00 43.29
N ALA A 62 1.51 -14.96 42.99
CA ALA A 62 1.58 -13.74 43.80
C ALA A 62 0.21 -13.09 43.93
N LEU A 63 -0.58 -12.93 42.85
CA LEU A 63 -1.93 -12.38 42.88
C LEU A 63 -2.87 -13.24 43.72
N THR A 64 -2.79 -14.57 43.65
CA THR A 64 -3.63 -15.47 44.47
C THR A 64 -3.40 -15.23 45.95
N HIS A 65 -2.15 -15.10 46.37
CA HIS A 65 -1.82 -14.82 47.78
C HIS A 65 -2.22 -13.41 48.19
N TYR A 66 -2.04 -12.39 47.36
CA TYR A 66 -2.49 -11.04 47.68
C TYR A 66 -4.02 -10.92 47.70
N HIS A 67 -4.77 -11.66 46.90
CA HIS A 67 -6.22 -11.74 46.98
C HIS A 67 -6.64 -12.33 48.35
N ALA A 68 -6.06 -13.48 48.73
CA ALA A 68 -6.37 -14.10 50.01
C ALA A 68 -6.05 -13.18 51.20
N ALA A 69 -4.94 -12.44 51.14
CA ALA A 69 -4.59 -11.48 52.18
C ALA A 69 -5.56 -10.28 52.25
N ILE A 70 -6.08 -9.80 51.11
CA ILE A 70 -7.07 -8.72 51.04
C ILE A 70 -8.46 -9.21 51.51
N ASP A 71 -8.82 -10.45 51.22
CA ASP A 71 -10.08 -11.05 51.72
C ASP A 71 -10.10 -11.14 53.24
N LEU A 72 -8.91 -11.38 53.86
CA LEU A 72 -8.76 -11.39 55.32
C LEU A 72 -8.71 -9.98 55.93
N ASP A 73 -8.02 -9.04 55.29
CA ASP A 73 -7.93 -7.63 55.73
C ASP A 73 -8.05 -6.67 54.53
N PRO A 74 -9.28 -6.26 54.16
CA PRO A 74 -9.53 -5.38 53.03
C PRO A 74 -9.00 -3.94 53.20
N LYS A 75 -8.60 -3.54 54.40
CA LYS A 75 -8.07 -2.21 54.68
C LYS A 75 -6.55 -2.17 54.82
N ASN A 76 -5.87 -3.27 54.56
CA ASN A 76 -4.42 -3.31 54.61
C ASN A 76 -3.82 -2.64 53.38
N TYR A 77 -3.40 -1.40 53.50
CA TYR A 77 -2.83 -0.62 52.39
C TYR A 77 -1.57 -1.24 51.79
N GLN A 78 -0.78 -1.98 52.58
CA GLN A 78 0.45 -2.63 52.12
C GLN A 78 0.12 -3.78 51.17
N THR A 79 -0.89 -4.59 51.48
CA THR A 79 -1.35 -5.68 50.61
C THR A 79 -1.95 -5.15 49.34
N LEU A 80 -2.80 -4.12 49.41
CA LEU A 80 -3.38 -3.45 48.23
C LEU A 80 -2.29 -2.88 47.34
N TYR A 81 -1.30 -2.19 47.91
CA TYR A 81 -0.17 -1.65 47.16
C TYR A 81 0.65 -2.78 46.46
N SER A 82 0.91 -3.88 47.19
CA SER A 82 1.63 -5.02 46.65
C SER A 82 0.86 -5.67 45.47
N ARG A 83 -0.47 -5.79 45.59
CA ARG A 83 -1.31 -6.29 44.46
C ARG A 83 -1.28 -5.34 43.29
N ALA A 84 -1.40 -4.04 43.53
CA ALA A 84 -1.29 -3.02 42.48
C ALA A 84 0.06 -3.09 41.75
N THR A 85 1.18 -3.27 42.44
CA THR A 85 2.50 -3.40 41.81
C THR A 85 2.61 -4.63 40.92
N VAL A 86 1.99 -5.76 41.32
CA VAL A 86 1.90 -6.94 40.44
C VAL A 86 1.07 -6.64 39.20
N TYR A 87 -0.10 -6.00 39.35
CA TYR A 87 -0.90 -5.62 38.18
C TYR A 87 -0.15 -4.69 37.23
N LEU A 88 0.64 -3.75 37.73
CA LEU A 88 1.48 -2.89 36.92
C LEU A 88 2.58 -3.67 36.21
N ALA A 89 3.22 -4.62 36.91
CA ALA A 89 4.27 -5.47 36.32
C ALA A 89 3.78 -6.33 35.15
N ILE A 90 2.53 -6.80 35.22
CA ILE A 90 1.91 -7.58 34.11
C ILE A 90 1.18 -6.71 33.08
N GLY A 91 1.30 -5.37 33.19
CA GLY A 91 0.67 -4.43 32.24
C GLY A 91 -0.84 -4.20 32.43
N LYS A 92 -1.43 -4.66 33.53
CA LYS A 92 -2.85 -4.49 33.83
C LYS A 92 -3.11 -3.20 34.64
N SER A 93 -2.73 -2.04 34.11
CA SER A 93 -2.85 -0.75 34.76
C SER A 93 -4.27 -0.39 35.22
N LYS A 94 -5.29 -0.75 34.41
CA LYS A 94 -6.71 -0.55 34.80
C LYS A 94 -7.11 -1.30 36.07
N ALA A 95 -6.51 -2.47 36.32
CA ALA A 95 -6.76 -3.24 37.55
C ALA A 95 -5.96 -2.71 38.75
N ALA A 96 -4.83 -2.03 38.52
CA ALA A 96 -4.02 -1.44 39.58
C ALA A 96 -4.62 -0.15 40.16
N LEU A 97 -5.30 0.67 39.33
CA LEU A 97 -5.83 1.97 39.76
C LEU A 97 -6.76 1.91 40.97
N PRO A 98 -7.78 1.03 41.04
CA PRO A 98 -8.66 0.95 42.24
C PRO A 98 -7.92 0.65 43.54
N ASP A 99 -6.89 -0.20 43.48
CA ASP A 99 -6.06 -0.52 44.63
C ASP A 99 -5.24 0.70 45.05
N LEU A 100 -4.61 1.40 44.13
CA LEU A 100 -3.84 2.61 44.39
C LEU A 100 -4.74 3.73 44.95
N ASP A 101 -5.95 3.89 44.44
CA ASP A 101 -6.95 4.84 44.94
C ASP A 101 -7.31 4.53 46.37
N LEU A 102 -7.53 3.26 46.72
CA LEU A 102 -7.85 2.83 48.06
C LEU A 102 -6.66 3.01 49.01
N VAL A 103 -5.44 2.69 48.57
CA VAL A 103 -4.22 2.93 49.32
C VAL A 103 -4.08 4.41 49.70
N ILE A 104 -4.24 5.33 48.73
CA ILE A 104 -4.13 6.77 48.95
C ILE A 104 -5.24 7.28 49.89
N LYS A 105 -6.43 6.68 49.81
CA LYS A 105 -7.54 6.99 50.71
C LYS A 105 -7.26 6.52 52.15
N LEU A 106 -6.68 5.33 52.31
CA LEU A 106 -6.36 4.76 53.64
C LEU A 106 -5.12 5.41 54.27
N LYS A 107 -4.12 5.73 53.43
CA LYS A 107 -2.85 6.32 53.86
C LYS A 107 -2.43 7.45 52.92
N PRO A 108 -2.92 8.70 53.14
CA PRO A 108 -2.69 9.83 52.22
C PRO A 108 -1.21 10.26 52.08
N ASP A 109 -0.38 9.95 53.05
CA ASP A 109 1.06 10.23 53.08
C ASP A 109 1.94 9.13 52.44
N PHE A 110 1.33 8.08 51.87
CA PHE A 110 2.06 7.00 51.22
C PHE A 110 2.48 7.42 49.80
N THR A 111 3.64 8.07 49.73
CA THR A 111 4.18 8.68 48.49
C THR A 111 4.33 7.70 47.33
N ALA A 112 4.76 6.45 47.62
CA ALA A 112 4.95 5.43 46.59
C ALA A 112 3.68 5.14 45.78
N ALA A 113 2.50 5.04 46.45
CA ALA A 113 1.24 4.82 45.75
C ALA A 113 0.85 6.02 44.87
N ARG A 114 1.10 7.25 45.34
CA ARG A 114 0.87 8.45 44.53
C ARG A 114 1.76 8.52 43.31
N ILE A 115 3.04 8.17 43.45
CA ILE A 115 3.98 8.14 42.35
C ILE A 115 3.53 7.11 41.30
N GLU A 116 3.17 5.90 41.72
CA GLU A 116 2.71 4.86 40.81
C GLU A 116 1.37 5.22 40.15
N ARG A 117 0.41 5.77 40.88
CA ARG A 117 -0.85 6.25 40.30
C ARG A 117 -0.60 7.38 39.32
N GLY A 118 0.21 8.36 39.67
CA GLY A 118 0.60 9.46 38.79
C GLY A 118 1.28 8.99 37.51
N ASN A 119 2.15 7.96 37.60
CA ASN A 119 2.76 7.34 36.43
C ASN A 119 1.73 6.71 35.49
N VAL A 120 0.74 6.01 36.03
CA VAL A 120 -0.34 5.39 35.23
C VAL A 120 -1.21 6.47 34.60
N LEU A 121 -1.64 7.47 35.38
CA LEU A 121 -2.46 8.57 34.89
C LEU A 121 -1.76 9.38 33.79
N LEU A 122 -0.45 9.64 33.94
CA LEU A 122 0.33 10.32 32.94
C LEU A 122 0.37 9.52 31.60
N LYS A 123 0.57 8.21 31.69
CA LYS A 123 0.53 7.34 30.49
C LYS A 123 -0.86 7.33 29.84
N GLN A 124 -1.94 7.46 30.62
CA GLN A 124 -3.32 7.53 30.11
C GLN A 124 -3.70 8.91 29.57
N GLY A 125 -2.88 9.94 29.85
CA GLY A 125 -3.13 11.31 29.42
C GLY A 125 -3.91 12.15 30.46
N ASP A 126 -4.17 11.61 31.64
CA ASP A 126 -4.79 12.36 32.75
C ASP A 126 -3.76 13.26 33.45
N ILE A 127 -3.25 14.22 32.65
CA ILE A 127 -2.11 15.08 33.01
C ILE A 127 -2.36 15.84 34.31
N ASN A 128 -3.58 16.36 34.49
CA ASN A 128 -3.92 17.16 35.68
C ASN A 128 -3.96 16.32 36.96
N GLN A 129 -4.49 15.11 36.91
CA GLN A 129 -4.50 14.20 38.06
C GLN A 129 -3.10 13.65 38.35
N ALA A 130 -2.31 13.33 37.33
CA ALA A 130 -0.92 12.93 37.48
C ALA A 130 -0.09 14.03 38.16
N LYS A 131 -0.27 15.29 37.72
CA LYS A 131 0.37 16.46 38.36
C LYS A 131 0.01 16.58 39.82
N ALA A 132 -1.28 16.49 40.15
CA ALA A 132 -1.75 16.57 41.53
C ALA A 132 -1.14 15.48 42.45
N ASP A 133 -0.99 14.25 41.92
CA ASP A 133 -0.34 13.16 42.67
C ASP A 133 1.15 13.42 42.89
N PHE A 134 1.87 13.86 41.87
CA PHE A 134 3.30 14.19 42.01
C PHE A 134 3.52 15.41 42.90
N GLU A 135 2.67 16.43 42.84
CA GLU A 135 2.73 17.58 43.76
C GLU A 135 2.46 17.16 45.21
N ALA A 136 1.49 16.28 45.43
CA ALA A 136 1.22 15.74 46.77
C ALA A 136 2.38 14.90 47.29
N ALA A 137 3.03 14.11 46.42
CA ALA A 137 4.24 13.35 46.80
C ALA A 137 5.41 14.29 47.12
N ALA A 138 5.61 15.37 46.34
CA ALA A 138 6.65 16.37 46.56
C ALA A 138 6.45 17.16 47.86
N LYS A 139 5.20 17.37 48.29
CA LYS A 139 4.90 18.01 49.61
C LYS A 139 5.34 17.15 50.78
N VAL A 140 5.25 15.81 50.66
CA VAL A 140 5.68 14.88 51.72
C VAL A 140 7.21 14.73 51.72
N ASP A 141 7.82 14.61 50.54
CA ASP A 141 9.28 14.51 50.39
C ASP A 141 9.76 15.47 49.30
N PRO A 142 10.10 16.74 49.68
CA PRO A 142 10.61 17.75 48.75
C PRO A 142 11.99 17.45 48.18
N SER A 143 12.74 16.52 48.78
CA SER A 143 14.08 16.16 48.36
C SER A 143 14.11 15.09 47.27
N ASN A 144 12.97 14.52 46.94
CA ASN A 144 12.86 13.44 45.97
C ASN A 144 13.08 13.94 44.53
N ALA A 145 14.28 13.71 44.01
CA ALA A 145 14.68 14.13 42.68
C ALA A 145 13.86 13.44 41.57
N ASP A 146 13.35 12.21 41.81
CA ASP A 146 12.54 11.49 40.80
C ASP A 146 11.17 12.17 40.65
N VAL A 147 10.53 12.56 41.74
CA VAL A 147 9.26 13.29 41.71
C VAL A 147 9.41 14.63 41.00
N SER A 148 10.51 15.36 41.25
CA SER A 148 10.80 16.64 40.60
C SER A 148 10.95 16.47 39.09
N LYS A 149 11.65 15.41 38.62
CA LYS A 149 11.76 15.08 37.19
C LYS A 149 10.41 14.73 36.58
N LYS A 150 9.55 14.00 37.30
CA LYS A 150 8.20 13.66 36.81
C LYS A 150 7.31 14.90 36.68
N LEU A 151 7.35 15.82 37.62
CA LEU A 151 6.65 17.09 37.52
C LEU A 151 7.10 17.91 36.30
N ALA A 152 8.41 18.02 36.10
CA ALA A 152 8.96 18.70 34.92
C ALA A 152 8.51 18.01 33.61
N SER A 153 8.46 16.69 33.59
CA SER A 153 7.96 15.91 32.43
C SER A 153 6.47 16.16 32.17
N VAL A 154 5.65 16.26 33.23
CA VAL A 154 4.21 16.56 33.12
C VAL A 154 4.00 17.93 32.47
N GLU A 155 4.67 18.97 32.98
CA GLU A 155 4.57 20.32 32.41
C GLU A 155 5.01 20.38 30.96
N LYS A 156 6.15 19.74 30.67
CA LYS A 156 6.65 19.66 29.28
C LYS A 156 5.67 18.98 28.35
N VAL A 157 5.09 17.86 28.73
CA VAL A 157 4.11 17.13 27.91
C VAL A 157 2.85 17.96 27.68
N LYS A 158 2.37 18.65 28.74
CA LYS A 158 1.22 19.54 28.62
C LYS A 158 1.48 20.62 27.56
N GLN A 159 2.63 21.28 27.63
CA GLN A 159 3.03 22.32 26.70
C GLN A 159 3.14 21.75 25.26
N ILE A 160 3.76 20.56 25.08
CA ILE A 160 3.87 19.91 23.77
C ILE A 160 2.50 19.63 23.15
N ILE A 161 1.52 19.22 23.97
CA ILE A 161 0.16 18.95 23.47
C ILE A 161 -0.53 20.26 23.06
N GLU A 162 -0.44 21.31 23.87
CA GLU A 162 -1.01 22.62 23.54
C GLU A 162 -0.38 23.18 22.24
N GLU A 163 0.95 23.13 22.10
CA GLU A 163 1.62 23.53 20.88
C GLU A 163 1.22 22.66 19.66
N ALA A 164 1.01 21.35 19.85
CA ALA A 164 0.56 20.44 18.79
C ALA A 164 -0.84 20.78 18.30
N ASP A 165 -1.74 21.13 19.23
CA ASP A 165 -3.11 21.56 18.90
C ASP A 165 -3.09 22.90 18.14
N ASP A 166 -2.25 23.86 18.57
CA ASP A 166 -2.06 25.14 17.88
C ASP A 166 -1.56 24.96 16.44
N TYR A 167 -0.54 24.10 16.22
CA TYR A 167 -0.07 23.79 14.86
C TYR A 167 -1.12 23.08 14.01
N PHE A 168 -1.90 22.18 14.63
CA PHE A 168 -2.99 21.50 13.94
C PHE A 168 -4.04 22.51 13.47
N ASP A 169 -4.44 23.45 14.31
CA ASP A 169 -5.43 24.48 13.99
C ASP A 169 -4.91 25.48 12.96
N ALA A 170 -3.59 25.77 12.99
CA ALA A 170 -2.92 26.56 11.97
C ALA A 170 -2.75 25.84 10.62
N GLY A 171 -3.04 24.53 10.54
CA GLY A 171 -2.91 23.71 9.33
C GLY A 171 -1.50 23.18 9.06
N ASP A 172 -0.56 23.38 9.96
CA ASP A 172 0.78 22.76 9.89
C ASP A 172 0.74 21.34 10.47
N PHE A 173 0.22 20.42 9.66
CA PHE A 173 0.05 19.01 10.05
C PHE A 173 1.39 18.27 10.20
N VAL A 174 2.50 18.80 9.67
CA VAL A 174 3.83 18.19 9.81
C VAL A 174 4.37 18.42 11.22
N SER A 175 4.38 19.68 11.66
CA SER A 175 4.83 20.06 13.00
C SER A 175 3.90 19.46 14.07
N ALA A 176 2.60 19.51 13.87
CA ALA A 176 1.63 18.88 14.76
C ALA A 176 1.87 17.37 14.92
N GLU A 177 2.10 16.61 13.82
CA GLU A 177 2.39 15.17 13.88
C GLU A 177 3.64 14.86 14.70
N GLN A 178 4.71 15.66 14.56
CA GLN A 178 5.95 15.49 15.31
C GLN A 178 5.75 15.73 16.81
N LEU A 179 5.02 16.78 17.17
CA LEU A 179 4.72 17.10 18.55
C LEU A 179 3.80 16.06 19.20
N TYR A 180 2.73 15.63 18.52
CA TYR A 180 1.91 14.51 19.00
C TYR A 180 2.73 13.22 19.17
N SER A 181 3.70 12.95 18.28
CA SER A 181 4.57 11.79 18.41
C SER A 181 5.44 11.88 19.66
N SER A 182 5.99 13.07 19.96
CA SER A 182 6.76 13.31 21.19
C SER A 182 5.89 13.19 22.46
N ALA A 183 4.64 13.66 22.41
CA ALA A 183 3.69 13.48 23.51
C ALA A 183 3.33 12.01 23.75
N ILE A 184 3.18 11.22 22.69
CA ILE A 184 2.88 9.78 22.74
C ILE A 184 4.02 8.98 23.40
N GLU A 185 5.28 9.40 23.27
CA GLU A 185 6.41 8.73 23.96
C GLU A 185 6.22 8.71 25.48
N VAL A 186 5.58 9.73 26.02
CA VAL A 186 5.27 9.83 27.46
C VAL A 186 3.87 9.30 27.77
N CYS A 187 2.85 9.72 27.02
CA CYS A 187 1.43 9.38 27.22
C CYS A 187 1.01 8.23 26.28
N GLN A 188 1.64 7.07 26.43
CA GLN A 188 1.52 5.92 25.51
C GLN A 188 0.10 5.33 25.43
N TRP A 189 -0.76 5.59 26.39
CA TRP A 189 -2.12 5.04 26.46
C TRP A 189 -3.19 6.11 26.27
N HIS A 190 -2.80 7.32 25.87
CA HIS A 190 -3.72 8.42 25.58
C HIS A 190 -4.29 8.30 24.16
N ALA A 191 -5.50 7.80 24.05
CA ALA A 191 -6.14 7.51 22.76
C ALA A 191 -6.31 8.76 21.86
N ASP A 192 -6.57 9.94 22.47
CA ASP A 192 -6.79 11.17 21.70
C ASP A 192 -5.53 11.67 20.98
N LEU A 193 -4.34 11.44 21.55
CA LEU A 193 -3.08 11.78 20.87
C LEU A 193 -2.90 10.97 19.58
N TYR A 194 -3.19 9.67 19.64
CA TYR A 194 -3.18 8.84 18.42
C TYR A 194 -4.25 9.28 17.42
N ARG A 195 -5.45 9.64 17.93
CA ARG A 195 -6.54 10.15 17.08
C ARG A 195 -6.15 11.46 16.39
N ASN A 196 -5.56 12.40 17.11
CA ASN A 196 -5.14 13.69 16.56
C ASN A 196 -3.97 13.53 15.60
N ARG A 197 -2.98 12.67 15.92
CA ARG A 197 -1.91 12.33 14.99
C ARG A 197 -2.44 11.66 13.72
N ALA A 198 -3.41 10.76 13.85
CA ALA A 198 -4.07 10.14 12.70
C ALA A 198 -4.77 11.18 11.80
N LYS A 199 -5.42 12.20 12.40
CA LYS A 199 -6.01 13.31 11.62
C LYS A 199 -4.96 14.12 10.87
N CYS A 200 -3.78 14.39 11.47
CA CYS A 200 -2.66 15.04 10.77
C CYS A 200 -2.23 14.21 9.55
N ARG A 201 -2.08 12.90 9.74
CA ARG A 201 -1.69 11.95 8.68
C ARG A 201 -2.71 11.86 7.57
N GLU A 202 -4.01 11.89 7.89
CA GLU A 202 -5.07 11.97 6.88
C GLU A 202 -4.98 13.24 6.03
N LYS A 203 -4.71 14.40 6.67
CA LYS A 203 -4.57 15.68 5.96
C LYS A 203 -3.34 15.74 5.04
N ARG A 204 -2.36 14.89 5.30
CA ARG A 204 -1.15 14.72 4.50
C ARG A 204 -1.22 13.55 3.52
N ASP A 205 -2.38 12.92 3.39
CA ASP A 205 -2.62 11.72 2.57
C ASP A 205 -1.81 10.47 2.99
N ASP A 206 -1.27 10.45 4.20
CA ASP A 206 -0.59 9.31 4.80
C ASP A 206 -1.59 8.30 5.39
N VAL A 207 -2.52 7.81 4.56
CA VAL A 207 -3.70 7.03 4.98
C VAL A 207 -3.30 5.76 5.74
N GLN A 208 -2.24 5.05 5.33
CA GLN A 208 -1.82 3.81 5.98
C GLN A 208 -1.32 4.04 7.42
N LYS A 209 -0.58 5.13 7.63
CA LYS A 209 -0.13 5.50 8.97
C LYS A 209 -1.29 5.99 9.84
N ALA A 210 -2.27 6.69 9.25
CA ALA A 210 -3.49 7.09 9.95
C ALA A 210 -4.29 5.87 10.43
N ILE A 211 -4.48 4.86 9.57
CA ILE A 211 -5.13 3.59 9.93
C ILE A 211 -4.39 2.89 11.07
N ALA A 212 -3.05 2.88 11.06
CA ALA A 212 -2.25 2.28 12.13
C ALA A 212 -2.49 2.95 13.49
N ASP A 213 -2.59 4.29 13.51
CA ASP A 213 -2.91 5.03 14.73
C ASP A 213 -4.34 4.74 15.19
N TYR A 214 -5.33 4.79 14.31
CA TYR A 214 -6.71 4.45 14.66
C TYR A 214 -6.87 3.01 15.17
N ARG A 215 -6.11 2.06 14.63
CA ARG A 215 -6.04 0.70 15.17
C ARG A 215 -5.45 0.66 16.59
N THR A 216 -4.55 1.58 16.92
CA THR A 216 -4.08 1.72 18.30
C THR A 216 -5.19 2.29 19.18
N VAL A 217 -5.95 3.27 18.70
CA VAL A 217 -7.13 3.79 19.41
C VAL A 217 -8.13 2.68 19.72
N THR A 218 -8.44 1.78 18.77
CA THR A 218 -9.38 0.67 19.04
C THR A 218 -8.87 -0.34 20.07
N LYS A 219 -7.55 -0.47 20.25
CA LYS A 219 -6.97 -1.28 21.33
C LYS A 219 -7.09 -0.61 22.70
N LEU A 220 -6.96 0.71 22.74
CA LEU A 220 -7.08 1.51 23.96
C LEU A 220 -8.54 1.71 24.38
N LEU A 221 -9.42 1.94 23.40
CA LEU A 221 -10.86 2.17 23.52
C LEU A 221 -11.63 1.18 22.62
N PRO A 222 -11.83 -0.08 23.09
CA PRO A 222 -12.46 -1.12 22.28
C PRO A 222 -13.93 -0.90 21.97
N ASP A 223 -14.59 -0.01 22.70
CA ASP A 223 -16.00 0.36 22.59
C ASP A 223 -16.28 1.57 21.69
N SER A 224 -15.26 2.13 21.05
CA SER A 224 -15.39 3.31 20.20
C SER A 224 -15.93 2.94 18.81
N THR A 225 -17.25 3.00 18.61
CA THR A 225 -17.90 2.80 17.30
C THR A 225 -17.41 3.80 16.25
N GLU A 226 -17.21 5.05 16.65
CA GLU A 226 -16.68 6.12 15.79
C GLU A 226 -15.34 5.76 15.16
N THR A 227 -14.43 5.18 15.97
CA THR A 227 -13.09 4.81 15.47
C THR A 227 -13.16 3.66 14.45
N PHE A 228 -13.99 2.65 14.70
CA PHE A 228 -14.21 1.57 13.72
C PHE A 228 -14.85 2.09 12.42
N TYR A 229 -15.81 3.00 12.54
CA TYR A 229 -16.41 3.67 11.38
C TYR A 229 -15.34 4.42 10.57
N LYS A 230 -14.49 5.18 11.25
CA LYS A 230 -13.41 5.95 10.63
C LYS A 230 -12.39 5.06 9.90
N ILE A 231 -11.93 3.98 10.54
CA ILE A 231 -11.04 3.01 9.89
C ILE A 231 -11.71 2.40 8.64
N SER A 232 -12.98 2.04 8.76
CA SER A 232 -13.75 1.51 7.63
C SER A 232 -13.83 2.50 6.47
N GLN A 233 -14.05 3.79 6.75
CA GLN A 233 -14.04 4.84 5.73
C GLN A 233 -12.68 4.95 5.03
N LEU A 234 -11.57 4.91 5.79
CA LEU A 234 -10.23 5.00 5.23
C LEU A 234 -9.91 3.82 4.32
N TYR A 235 -10.23 2.59 4.74
CA TYR A 235 -10.09 1.41 3.88
C TYR A 235 -10.98 1.50 2.63
N TYR A 236 -12.17 2.07 2.76
CA TYR A 236 -13.04 2.29 1.61
C TYR A 236 -12.42 3.27 0.60
N LEU A 237 -11.80 4.34 1.07
CA LEU A 237 -11.12 5.35 0.22
C LEU A 237 -9.87 4.78 -0.46
N THR A 238 -9.14 3.88 0.21
CA THR A 238 -7.99 3.18 -0.40
C THR A 238 -8.38 2.04 -1.34
N GLY A 239 -9.68 1.76 -1.49
CA GLY A 239 -10.17 0.69 -2.37
C GLY A 239 -10.23 -0.70 -1.72
N ASP A 240 -9.77 -0.85 -0.48
CA ASP A 240 -9.86 -2.11 0.27
C ASP A 240 -11.27 -2.30 0.87
N VAL A 241 -12.20 -2.67 -0.01
CA VAL A 241 -13.62 -2.85 0.33
C VAL A 241 -13.84 -3.99 1.34
N GLU A 242 -12.99 -5.01 1.31
CA GLU A 242 -13.10 -6.19 2.17
C GLU A 242 -12.72 -5.86 3.60
N GLU A 243 -11.58 -5.19 3.80
CA GLU A 243 -11.15 -4.75 5.13
C GLU A 243 -12.09 -3.65 5.67
N SER A 244 -12.56 -2.74 4.81
CA SER A 244 -13.60 -1.78 5.15
C SER A 244 -14.86 -2.48 5.69
N LEU A 245 -15.31 -3.58 5.03
CA LEU A 245 -16.46 -4.36 5.47
C LEU A 245 -16.21 -5.05 6.82
N ASN A 246 -14.98 -5.50 7.08
CA ASN A 246 -14.62 -6.11 8.36
C ASN A 246 -14.70 -5.10 9.49
N GLN A 247 -14.11 -3.91 9.31
CA GLN A 247 -14.10 -2.87 10.33
C GLN A 247 -15.51 -2.34 10.65
N ILE A 248 -16.36 -2.16 9.65
CA ILE A 248 -17.73 -1.69 9.89
C ILE A 248 -18.59 -2.75 10.61
N ARG A 249 -18.27 -4.05 10.46
CA ARG A 249 -18.91 -5.11 11.24
C ARG A 249 -18.54 -5.03 12.72
N GLU A 250 -17.30 -4.66 13.05
CA GLU A 250 -16.91 -4.44 14.45
C GLU A 250 -17.71 -3.28 15.08
N CYS A 251 -17.90 -2.17 14.33
CA CYS A 251 -18.80 -1.10 14.78
C CYS A 251 -20.22 -1.64 15.11
N LEU A 252 -20.81 -2.42 14.21
CA LEU A 252 -22.17 -2.94 14.39
C LEU A 252 -22.30 -4.06 15.44
N LYS A 253 -21.19 -4.71 15.82
CA LYS A 253 -21.18 -5.62 16.99
C LYS A 253 -21.34 -4.86 18.28
N LEU A 254 -20.77 -3.64 18.36
CA LEU A 254 -20.87 -2.77 19.53
C LEU A 254 -22.24 -2.08 19.60
N ASN A 255 -22.69 -1.53 18.48
CA ASN A 255 -23.99 -0.87 18.35
C ASN A 255 -24.66 -1.27 17.02
N PRO A 256 -25.61 -2.24 17.03
CA PRO A 256 -26.28 -2.71 15.81
C PRO A 256 -27.10 -1.64 15.08
N ASP A 257 -27.60 -0.64 15.77
CA ASP A 257 -28.47 0.41 15.25
C ASP A 257 -27.72 1.74 15.05
N ASP A 258 -26.38 1.71 15.02
CA ASP A 258 -25.58 2.92 14.82
C ASP A 258 -25.96 3.63 13.51
N GLU A 259 -26.31 4.91 13.63
CA GLU A 259 -26.85 5.72 12.53
C GLU A 259 -25.88 5.92 11.37
N LEU A 260 -24.56 5.86 11.63
CA LEU A 260 -23.52 6.01 10.61
C LEU A 260 -23.05 4.65 10.06
N CYS A 261 -22.85 3.69 10.96
CA CYS A 261 -22.30 2.39 10.60
C CYS A 261 -23.28 1.55 9.76
N PHE A 262 -24.57 1.56 10.09
CA PHE A 262 -25.53 0.68 9.43
C PHE A 262 -25.79 1.04 7.96
N PRO A 263 -26.02 2.32 7.57
CA PRO A 263 -26.14 2.70 6.16
C PRO A 263 -24.86 2.43 5.39
N PHE A 264 -23.70 2.72 5.99
CA PHE A 264 -22.40 2.51 5.36
C PHE A 264 -22.12 1.01 5.15
N TYR A 265 -22.42 0.17 6.13
CA TYR A 265 -22.36 -1.29 5.99
C TYR A 265 -23.20 -1.80 4.82
N LYS A 266 -24.46 -1.32 4.67
CA LYS A 266 -25.31 -1.71 3.54
C LYS A 266 -24.66 -1.36 2.20
N LYS A 267 -24.08 -0.16 2.11
CA LYS A 267 -23.37 0.33 0.91
C LYS A 267 -22.18 -0.58 0.60
N ILE A 268 -21.29 -0.79 1.57
CA ILE A 268 -20.06 -1.58 1.39
C ILE A 268 -20.39 -3.04 1.08
N LYS A 269 -21.31 -3.65 1.82
CA LYS A 269 -21.73 -5.05 1.60
C LYS A 269 -22.25 -5.29 0.20
N LYS A 270 -23.05 -4.35 -0.33
CA LYS A 270 -23.54 -4.41 -1.71
C LYS A 270 -22.37 -4.36 -2.70
N LEU A 271 -21.43 -3.43 -2.49
CA LEU A 271 -20.27 -3.26 -3.36
C LEU A 271 -19.33 -4.47 -3.30
N ALA A 272 -19.02 -4.97 -2.11
CA ALA A 272 -18.20 -6.17 -1.91
C ALA A 272 -18.77 -7.38 -2.67
N LYS A 273 -20.09 -7.62 -2.54
CA LYS A 273 -20.75 -8.70 -3.27
C LYS A 273 -20.69 -8.52 -4.80
N MET A 274 -20.76 -7.28 -5.28
CA MET A 274 -20.64 -7.00 -6.72
C MET A 274 -19.21 -7.24 -7.21
N ARG A 275 -18.18 -6.84 -6.43
CA ARG A 275 -16.76 -7.11 -6.75
C ARG A 275 -16.43 -8.59 -6.71
N GLU A 276 -16.90 -9.31 -5.71
CA GLU A 276 -16.75 -10.77 -5.62
C GLU A 276 -17.35 -11.46 -6.86
N SER A 277 -18.57 -11.05 -7.27
CA SER A 277 -19.21 -11.54 -8.50
C SER A 277 -18.38 -11.20 -9.75
N LEU A 278 -17.80 -10.00 -9.85
CA LEU A 278 -16.92 -9.59 -10.95
C LEU A 278 -15.68 -10.49 -11.02
N ASN A 279 -15.00 -10.69 -9.89
CA ASN A 279 -13.82 -11.55 -9.82
C ASN A 279 -14.12 -13.01 -10.19
N LEU A 280 -15.30 -13.52 -9.81
CA LEU A 280 -15.76 -14.84 -10.19
C LEU A 280 -15.94 -14.95 -11.70
N LEU A 281 -16.62 -13.98 -12.34
CA LEU A 281 -16.83 -13.95 -13.78
C LEU A 281 -15.51 -13.90 -14.57
N VAL A 282 -14.51 -13.17 -14.07
CA VAL A 282 -13.15 -13.15 -14.63
C VAL A 282 -12.49 -14.54 -14.54
N ARG A 283 -12.60 -15.22 -13.41
CA ARG A 283 -12.07 -16.59 -13.21
C ARG A 283 -12.76 -17.60 -14.13
N GLU A 284 -14.06 -17.47 -14.30
CA GLU A 284 -14.87 -18.31 -15.19
C GLU A 284 -14.71 -17.95 -16.67
N LYS A 285 -13.92 -16.89 -17.00
CA LYS A 285 -13.71 -16.39 -18.37
C LYS A 285 -15.00 -15.95 -19.07
N ARG A 286 -15.98 -15.49 -18.31
CA ARG A 286 -17.26 -14.95 -18.80
C ARG A 286 -17.12 -13.46 -19.08
N TRP A 287 -16.44 -13.14 -20.17
CA TRP A 287 -15.95 -11.80 -20.46
C TRP A 287 -17.05 -10.75 -20.64
N MET A 288 -18.13 -11.09 -21.35
CA MET A 288 -19.25 -10.16 -21.56
C MET A 288 -20.00 -9.88 -20.25
N ASP A 289 -20.29 -10.92 -19.47
CA ASP A 289 -20.94 -10.76 -18.16
C ASP A 289 -20.06 -9.96 -17.17
N CYS A 290 -18.73 -10.11 -17.30
CA CYS A 290 -17.75 -9.31 -16.56
C CYS A 290 -17.93 -7.81 -16.89
N LEU A 291 -18.01 -7.44 -18.16
CA LEU A 291 -18.19 -6.06 -18.60
C LEU A 291 -19.51 -5.47 -18.10
N ASP A 292 -20.61 -6.21 -18.20
CA ASP A 292 -21.91 -5.78 -17.66
C ASP A 292 -21.84 -5.55 -16.16
N LYS A 293 -21.18 -6.44 -15.41
CA LYS A 293 -20.99 -6.28 -13.98
C LYS A 293 -20.12 -5.09 -13.64
N ALA A 294 -19.03 -4.86 -14.37
CA ALA A 294 -18.14 -3.71 -14.20
C ALA A 294 -18.89 -2.39 -14.36
N ILE A 295 -19.73 -2.25 -15.39
CA ILE A 295 -20.58 -1.08 -15.61
C ILE A 295 -21.50 -0.81 -14.40
N LEU A 296 -22.08 -1.88 -13.81
CA LEU A 296 -22.95 -1.73 -12.64
C LEU A 296 -22.16 -1.24 -11.41
N ILE A 297 -20.92 -1.67 -11.22
CA ILE A 297 -20.06 -1.22 -10.12
C ILE A 297 -19.67 0.24 -10.33
N LEU A 298 -19.23 0.64 -11.52
CA LEU A 298 -18.89 2.03 -11.85
C LEU A 298 -20.08 2.99 -11.71
N LYS A 299 -21.31 2.51 -11.97
CA LYS A 299 -22.53 3.28 -11.71
C LYS A 299 -22.85 3.40 -10.21
N ALA A 300 -22.53 2.37 -9.42
CA ALA A 300 -22.80 2.33 -7.98
C ALA A 300 -21.79 3.17 -7.17
N GLU A 301 -20.51 3.20 -7.61
CA GLU A 301 -19.46 3.99 -6.98
C GLU A 301 -18.80 4.93 -7.99
N LYS A 302 -19.07 6.25 -7.80
CA LYS A 302 -18.57 7.29 -8.70
C LYS A 302 -17.54 8.21 -8.07
N LYS A 303 -17.31 8.08 -6.75
CA LYS A 303 -16.53 9.05 -5.98
C LYS A 303 -15.14 8.54 -5.59
N VAL A 304 -14.99 7.23 -5.42
CA VAL A 304 -13.75 6.64 -4.93
C VAL A 304 -12.96 6.10 -6.12
N GLU A 305 -11.94 6.83 -6.49
CA GLU A 305 -11.08 6.56 -7.64
C GLU A 305 -10.41 5.19 -7.55
N ASN A 306 -9.85 4.84 -6.40
CA ASN A 306 -9.19 3.54 -6.19
C ASN A 306 -10.11 2.33 -6.47
N ILE A 307 -11.41 2.45 -6.14
CA ILE A 307 -12.39 1.41 -6.45
C ILE A 307 -12.67 1.36 -7.96
N GLN A 308 -12.72 2.52 -8.62
CA GLN A 308 -12.91 2.58 -10.07
C GLN A 308 -11.70 2.01 -10.81
N LEU A 309 -10.48 2.33 -10.37
CA LEU A 309 -9.23 1.82 -10.94
C LEU A 309 -9.14 0.29 -10.85
N ASP A 310 -9.54 -0.29 -9.71
CA ASP A 310 -9.63 -1.75 -9.58
C ASP A 310 -10.61 -2.36 -10.60
N VAL A 311 -11.76 -1.72 -10.81
CA VAL A 311 -12.75 -2.14 -11.81
C VAL A 311 -12.20 -1.94 -13.23
N TYR A 312 -11.52 -0.83 -13.53
CA TYR A 312 -10.88 -0.62 -14.83
C TYR A 312 -9.80 -1.65 -15.13
N ARG A 313 -9.03 -2.08 -14.12
CA ARG A 313 -8.05 -3.17 -14.26
C ARG A 313 -8.74 -4.47 -14.72
N GLN A 314 -9.88 -4.83 -14.11
CA GLN A 314 -10.64 -6.00 -14.56
C GLN A 314 -11.29 -5.76 -15.94
N THR A 315 -11.78 -4.56 -16.22
CA THR A 315 -12.38 -4.19 -17.50
C THR A 315 -11.37 -4.23 -18.64
N CYS A 316 -10.13 -3.79 -18.39
CA CYS A 316 -9.01 -3.89 -19.33
C CYS A 316 -8.86 -5.35 -19.82
N LYS A 317 -8.75 -6.28 -18.86
CA LYS A 317 -8.60 -7.71 -19.13
C LYS A 317 -9.84 -8.31 -19.83
N CYS A 318 -11.04 -7.96 -19.35
CA CYS A 318 -12.27 -8.49 -19.91
C CYS A 318 -12.49 -8.01 -21.36
N ASN A 319 -12.24 -6.73 -21.67
CA ASN A 319 -12.32 -6.20 -23.03
C ASN A 319 -11.30 -6.85 -23.97
N LEU A 320 -10.05 -7.05 -23.51
CA LEU A 320 -9.02 -7.74 -24.29
C LEU A 320 -9.51 -9.11 -24.76
N HIS A 321 -10.02 -9.91 -23.84
CA HIS A 321 -10.47 -11.27 -24.14
C HIS A 321 -11.84 -11.33 -24.84
N ALA A 322 -12.66 -10.29 -24.72
CA ALA A 322 -13.91 -10.14 -25.47
C ALA A 322 -13.69 -9.67 -26.91
N GLY A 323 -12.47 -9.25 -27.28
CA GLY A 323 -12.15 -8.72 -28.60
C GLY A 323 -12.45 -7.22 -28.77
N HIS A 324 -12.77 -6.52 -27.69
CA HIS A 324 -12.99 -5.07 -27.67
C HIS A 324 -11.68 -4.33 -27.40
N PHE A 325 -10.78 -4.34 -28.38
CA PHE A 325 -9.38 -3.92 -28.18
C PHE A 325 -9.25 -2.42 -27.90
N ALA A 326 -10.04 -1.57 -28.54
CA ALA A 326 -10.01 -0.12 -28.30
C ALA A 326 -10.44 0.24 -26.87
N GLU A 327 -11.50 -0.39 -26.39
CA GLU A 327 -12.00 -0.22 -25.02
C GLU A 327 -11.03 -0.81 -23.99
N SER A 328 -10.34 -1.92 -24.33
CA SER A 328 -9.28 -2.48 -23.51
C SER A 328 -8.13 -1.49 -23.36
N ILE A 329 -7.63 -0.93 -24.46
CA ILE A 329 -6.56 0.07 -24.45
C ILE A 329 -6.96 1.28 -23.58
N SER A 330 -8.19 1.76 -23.71
CA SER A 330 -8.70 2.88 -22.92
C SER A 330 -8.73 2.56 -21.44
N ALA A 331 -9.31 1.42 -21.04
CA ALA A 331 -9.40 1.01 -19.64
C ALA A 331 -8.03 0.77 -19.00
N CYS A 332 -7.10 0.12 -19.70
CA CYS A 332 -5.73 -0.06 -19.24
C CYS A 332 -5.01 1.28 -19.08
N SER A 333 -5.23 2.23 -20.00
CA SER A 333 -4.59 3.54 -19.97
C SER A 333 -5.04 4.38 -18.78
N GLU A 334 -6.32 4.27 -18.38
CA GLU A 334 -6.80 4.93 -17.15
C GLU A 334 -6.09 4.37 -15.92
N VAL A 335 -5.91 3.05 -15.81
CA VAL A 335 -5.18 2.45 -14.69
C VAL A 335 -3.73 2.93 -14.66
N LEU A 336 -3.01 2.86 -15.80
CA LEU A 336 -1.60 3.25 -15.87
C LEU A 336 -1.35 4.76 -15.67
N LYS A 337 -2.38 5.59 -15.87
CA LYS A 337 -2.30 7.04 -15.66
C LYS A 337 -2.49 7.44 -14.20
N HIS A 338 -3.38 6.76 -13.49
CA HIS A 338 -3.87 7.18 -12.17
C HIS A 338 -3.40 6.30 -11.01
N ASP A 339 -2.85 5.11 -11.29
CA ASP A 339 -2.34 4.17 -10.29
C ASP A 339 -0.83 3.93 -10.51
N ASP A 340 -0.41 2.70 -10.84
CA ASP A 340 0.99 2.39 -11.11
C ASP A 340 1.25 2.41 -12.63
N PRO A 341 2.01 3.42 -13.15
CA PRO A 341 2.36 3.50 -14.57
C PRO A 341 3.21 2.32 -15.06
N ASN A 342 3.75 1.52 -14.15
CA ASN A 342 4.59 0.37 -14.43
C ASN A 342 3.96 -0.96 -13.98
N ASP A 343 2.63 -1.01 -13.79
CA ASP A 343 1.91 -2.26 -13.52
C ASP A 343 2.11 -3.24 -14.66
N ILE A 344 2.85 -4.31 -14.39
CA ILE A 344 3.32 -5.28 -15.40
C ILE A 344 2.14 -5.99 -16.07
N ASP A 345 1.14 -6.37 -15.31
CA ASP A 345 -0.01 -7.09 -15.84
C ASP A 345 -0.86 -6.20 -16.76
N VAL A 346 -1.10 -4.95 -16.35
CA VAL A 346 -1.86 -3.98 -17.12
C VAL A 346 -1.09 -3.55 -18.38
N LEU A 347 0.24 -3.34 -18.28
CA LEU A 347 1.09 -3.07 -19.45
C LEU A 347 1.06 -4.23 -20.45
N CYS A 348 1.17 -5.48 -19.97
CA CYS A 348 1.08 -6.65 -20.84
C CYS A 348 -0.32 -6.82 -21.46
N ASP A 349 -1.39 -6.54 -20.74
CA ASP A 349 -2.75 -6.59 -21.26
C ASP A 349 -2.97 -5.49 -22.32
N ARG A 350 -2.48 -4.26 -22.10
CA ARG A 350 -2.55 -3.17 -23.07
C ARG A 350 -1.71 -3.45 -24.31
N ALA A 351 -0.50 -3.95 -24.13
CA ALA A 351 0.36 -4.35 -25.23
C ALA A 351 -0.28 -5.43 -26.12
N GLU A 352 -0.93 -6.42 -25.51
CA GLU A 352 -1.67 -7.46 -26.26
C GLU A 352 -2.84 -6.84 -27.03
N ALA A 353 -3.58 -5.90 -26.41
CA ALA A 353 -4.65 -5.17 -27.09
C ALA A 353 -4.11 -4.32 -28.25
N PHE A 354 -2.96 -3.65 -28.09
CA PHE A 354 -2.28 -2.93 -29.18
C PHE A 354 -1.86 -3.86 -30.31
N LEU A 355 -1.35 -5.08 -30.00
CA LEU A 355 -1.02 -6.07 -31.04
C LEU A 355 -2.23 -6.46 -31.87
N MET A 356 -3.37 -6.71 -31.20
CA MET A 356 -4.62 -7.07 -31.88
C MET A 356 -5.25 -5.89 -32.65
N TYR A 357 -4.92 -4.66 -32.25
CA TYR A 357 -5.32 -3.43 -32.91
C TYR A 357 -4.31 -2.94 -33.95
N GLU A 358 -3.31 -3.78 -34.32
CA GLU A 358 -2.25 -3.52 -35.31
C GLU A 358 -1.33 -2.32 -34.97
N LYS A 359 -1.27 -1.91 -33.69
CA LYS A 359 -0.37 -0.87 -33.17
C LYS A 359 0.88 -1.50 -32.55
N TYR A 360 1.82 -1.88 -33.42
CA TYR A 360 2.98 -2.69 -33.01
C TYR A 360 4.02 -1.91 -32.22
N ASP A 361 4.19 -0.63 -32.52
CA ASP A 361 5.19 0.22 -31.85
C ASP A 361 4.79 0.49 -30.42
N GLU A 362 3.55 0.82 -30.19
CA GLU A 362 3.00 1.01 -28.84
C GLU A 362 3.03 -0.30 -28.01
N ALA A 363 2.77 -1.44 -28.66
CA ALA A 363 2.88 -2.74 -28.00
C ALA A 363 4.31 -3.05 -27.58
N ILE A 364 5.30 -2.74 -28.44
CA ILE A 364 6.74 -2.92 -28.14
C ILE A 364 7.14 -2.06 -26.96
N GLU A 365 6.71 -0.80 -26.93
CA GLU A 365 7.00 0.15 -25.85
C GLU A 365 6.46 -0.35 -24.49
N ASP A 366 5.21 -0.82 -24.46
CA ASP A 366 4.59 -1.33 -23.22
C ASP A 366 5.28 -2.61 -22.72
N TYR A 367 5.62 -3.55 -23.60
CA TYR A 367 6.37 -4.74 -23.20
C TYR A 367 7.79 -4.40 -22.70
N GLN A 368 8.44 -3.40 -23.30
CA GLN A 368 9.75 -2.94 -22.82
C GLN A 368 9.65 -2.30 -21.44
N LYS A 369 8.62 -1.46 -21.18
CA LYS A 369 8.34 -0.91 -19.84
C LYS A 369 8.12 -2.02 -18.82
N ALA A 370 7.33 -3.04 -19.17
CA ALA A 370 7.10 -4.18 -18.30
C ALA A 370 8.40 -4.95 -17.97
N LEU A 371 9.29 -5.15 -18.95
CA LEU A 371 10.59 -5.80 -18.75
C LEU A 371 11.57 -4.95 -17.96
N ASN A 372 11.55 -3.62 -18.12
CA ASN A 372 12.37 -2.71 -17.30
C ASN A 372 12.03 -2.80 -15.81
N ARG A 373 10.76 -3.10 -15.49
CA ARG A 373 10.31 -3.31 -14.11
C ARG A 373 10.64 -4.72 -13.60
N GLN A 374 10.50 -5.73 -14.46
CA GLN A 374 10.78 -7.14 -14.14
C GLN A 374 11.35 -7.85 -15.36
N GLU A 375 12.68 -7.96 -15.41
CA GLU A 375 13.42 -8.56 -16.53
C GLU A 375 13.05 -10.04 -16.78
N GLU A 376 12.65 -10.76 -15.74
CA GLU A 376 12.31 -12.19 -15.81
C GLU A 376 10.88 -12.46 -16.27
N SER A 377 10.07 -11.44 -16.54
CA SER A 377 8.68 -11.62 -16.98
C SER A 377 8.61 -12.37 -18.30
N LYS A 378 8.29 -13.66 -18.23
CA LYS A 378 8.13 -14.54 -19.40
C LYS A 378 7.07 -14.00 -20.36
N ARG A 379 5.94 -13.52 -19.83
CA ARG A 379 4.83 -12.97 -20.61
C ARG A 379 5.27 -11.74 -21.42
N ALA A 380 5.98 -10.81 -20.81
CA ALA A 380 6.46 -9.59 -21.46
C ALA A 380 7.52 -9.90 -22.53
N ARG A 381 8.45 -10.84 -22.24
CA ARG A 381 9.51 -11.25 -23.18
C ARG A 381 8.95 -11.93 -24.44
N GLU A 382 8.03 -12.89 -24.24
CA GLU A 382 7.37 -13.57 -25.35
C GLU A 382 6.49 -12.62 -26.17
N GLY A 383 5.79 -11.69 -25.46
CA GLY A 383 5.00 -10.65 -26.10
C GLY A 383 5.84 -9.69 -26.93
N LEU A 384 6.96 -9.21 -26.39
CA LEU A 384 7.90 -8.34 -27.12
C LEU A 384 8.43 -9.01 -28.38
N HIS A 385 8.89 -10.25 -28.27
CA HIS A 385 9.38 -11.00 -29.42
C HIS A 385 8.30 -11.15 -30.51
N ARG A 386 7.07 -11.47 -30.10
CA ARG A 386 5.93 -11.58 -31.02
C ARG A 386 5.60 -10.24 -31.69
N ALA A 387 5.59 -9.13 -30.92
CA ALA A 387 5.36 -7.79 -31.42
C ALA A 387 6.41 -7.37 -32.48
N GLN A 388 7.69 -7.57 -32.16
CA GLN A 388 8.80 -7.28 -33.08
C GLN A 388 8.72 -8.12 -34.35
N LYS A 389 8.36 -9.42 -34.25
CA LYS A 389 8.18 -10.30 -35.39
C LYS A 389 7.03 -9.82 -36.29
N LEU A 390 5.88 -9.47 -35.71
CA LEU A 390 4.72 -8.95 -36.45
C LEU A 390 5.04 -7.61 -37.11
N LYS A 391 5.70 -6.67 -36.42
CA LYS A 391 6.14 -5.40 -37.00
C LYS A 391 7.05 -5.63 -38.23
N LYS A 392 8.04 -6.55 -38.12
CA LYS A 392 8.91 -6.92 -39.22
C LYS A 392 8.16 -7.55 -40.40
N GLN A 393 7.08 -8.31 -40.14
CA GLN A 393 6.28 -8.94 -41.20
C GLN A 393 5.46 -7.93 -42.01
N ILE A 394 4.94 -6.86 -41.37
CA ILE A 394 4.16 -5.82 -42.07
C ILE A 394 5.02 -4.92 -42.95
N GLY A 395 6.26 -4.66 -42.53
CA GLY A 395 7.24 -3.93 -43.35
C GLY A 395 7.72 -4.70 -44.57
N LYS A 396 7.38 -6.01 -44.68
CA LYS A 396 7.86 -6.86 -45.74
C LYS A 396 6.98 -6.79 -46.96
N ARG A 397 7.62 -6.59 -48.12
CA ARG A 397 6.98 -6.68 -49.41
C ARG A 397 6.49 -8.13 -49.63
N ASP A 398 5.19 -8.31 -49.86
CA ASP A 398 4.65 -9.65 -50.20
C ASP A 398 5.00 -9.96 -51.65
N TYR A 399 6.15 -10.61 -51.87
CA TYR A 399 6.65 -10.96 -53.16
C TYR A 399 5.71 -11.88 -53.95
N TYR A 400 4.95 -12.76 -53.29
CA TYR A 400 3.95 -13.61 -53.92
C TYR A 400 2.76 -12.78 -54.45
N LYS A 401 2.31 -11.81 -53.66
CA LYS A 401 1.22 -10.89 -54.03
C LYS A 401 1.64 -9.91 -55.13
N ILE A 402 2.89 -9.43 -55.09
CA ILE A 402 3.45 -8.55 -56.12
C ILE A 402 3.42 -9.25 -57.49
N LEU A 403 3.82 -10.52 -57.54
CA LEU A 403 3.76 -11.32 -58.80
C LEU A 403 2.36 -11.89 -59.08
N GLY A 404 1.42 -11.85 -58.11
CA GLY A 404 0.07 -12.41 -58.25
C GLY A 404 0.07 -13.94 -58.36
N ILE A 405 0.95 -14.63 -57.61
CA ILE A 405 1.12 -16.09 -57.61
C ILE A 405 0.84 -16.67 -56.23
N ARG A 406 0.59 -17.99 -56.18
CA ARG A 406 0.40 -18.70 -54.89
C ARG A 406 1.75 -19.01 -54.24
N LYS A 407 1.77 -19.16 -52.92
CA LYS A 407 2.99 -19.49 -52.15
C LYS A 407 3.66 -20.80 -52.57
N ASN A 408 2.92 -21.74 -53.17
CA ASN A 408 3.43 -23.01 -53.67
C ASN A 408 3.82 -22.98 -55.15
N ALA A 409 3.89 -21.79 -55.80
CA ALA A 409 4.25 -21.66 -57.21
C ALA A 409 5.64 -22.22 -57.50
N ASN A 410 5.78 -22.92 -58.62
CA ASN A 410 7.06 -23.44 -59.09
C ASN A 410 7.84 -22.35 -59.85
N LYS A 411 9.15 -22.58 -60.08
CA LYS A 411 10.04 -21.63 -60.76
C LYS A 411 9.54 -21.17 -62.10
N ARG A 412 8.85 -22.06 -62.87
CA ARG A 412 8.29 -21.74 -64.19
C ARG A 412 7.12 -20.74 -64.05
N ASP A 413 6.27 -20.96 -63.11
CA ASP A 413 5.13 -20.07 -62.81
C ASP A 413 5.59 -18.69 -62.35
N ILE A 414 6.61 -18.63 -61.51
CA ILE A 414 7.22 -17.38 -61.04
C ILE A 414 7.78 -16.60 -62.26
N LEU A 415 8.56 -17.24 -63.12
CA LEU A 415 9.13 -16.59 -64.29
C LEU A 415 8.05 -16.15 -65.30
N LYS A 416 6.97 -16.93 -65.48
CA LYS A 416 5.84 -16.57 -66.35
C LYS A 416 5.09 -15.33 -65.76
N ALA A 417 4.83 -15.31 -64.45
CA ALA A 417 4.19 -14.17 -63.81
C ALA A 417 5.05 -12.92 -63.86
N TYR A 418 6.37 -13.07 -63.64
CA TYR A 418 7.33 -11.98 -63.78
C TYR A 418 7.27 -11.35 -65.20
N ARG A 419 7.39 -12.15 -66.23
CA ARG A 419 7.38 -11.64 -67.63
C ARG A 419 6.08 -10.87 -67.89
N LYS A 420 4.95 -11.40 -67.48
CA LYS A 420 3.65 -10.75 -67.66
C LYS A 420 3.60 -9.41 -66.91
N LYS A 421 4.00 -9.39 -65.66
CA LYS A 421 3.97 -8.17 -64.80
C LYS A 421 5.03 -7.15 -65.25
N ALA A 422 6.20 -7.56 -65.61
CA ALA A 422 7.26 -6.71 -66.15
C ALA A 422 6.85 -6.02 -67.47
N GLN A 423 6.15 -6.74 -68.34
CA GLN A 423 5.60 -6.17 -69.59
C GLN A 423 4.47 -5.17 -69.25
N GLU A 424 3.60 -5.47 -68.29
CA GLU A 424 2.48 -4.62 -67.92
C GLU A 424 2.96 -3.29 -67.26
N TRP A 425 4.02 -3.34 -66.45
CA TRP A 425 4.54 -2.21 -65.72
C TRP A 425 5.87 -1.67 -66.24
N HIS A 426 6.18 -1.90 -67.54
CA HIS A 426 7.37 -1.32 -68.14
C HIS A 426 7.25 0.21 -68.20
N PRO A 427 8.24 0.98 -67.77
CA PRO A 427 8.17 2.45 -67.76
C PRO A 427 7.88 3.10 -69.07
N ASP A 428 8.31 2.46 -70.18
CA ASP A 428 8.10 2.97 -71.52
C ASP A 428 6.64 2.88 -72.01
N ASN A 429 5.79 2.15 -71.34
CA ASN A 429 4.35 2.06 -71.63
C ASN A 429 3.55 3.27 -71.11
N PHE A 430 4.19 4.15 -70.34
CA PHE A 430 3.54 5.28 -69.67
C PHE A 430 4.11 6.59 -70.22
N SER A 431 3.23 7.47 -70.66
CA SER A 431 3.63 8.78 -71.21
C SER A 431 3.68 9.90 -70.16
N ASP A 432 2.90 9.77 -69.11
CA ASP A 432 2.89 10.76 -68.00
C ASP A 432 4.05 10.54 -67.03
N GLU A 433 4.74 11.61 -66.65
CA GLU A 433 5.91 11.58 -65.75
C GLU A 433 5.59 10.98 -64.37
N ASN A 434 4.40 11.25 -63.86
CA ASN A 434 3.99 10.72 -62.56
C ASN A 434 3.61 9.23 -62.64
N GLU A 435 2.95 8.82 -63.72
CA GLU A 435 2.65 7.41 -64.01
C GLU A 435 3.92 6.63 -64.29
N LYS A 436 4.87 7.20 -65.00
CA LYS A 436 6.18 6.61 -65.25
C LYS A 436 6.95 6.36 -63.96
N LYS A 437 7.01 7.32 -63.06
CA LYS A 437 7.63 7.13 -61.73
C LYS A 437 6.94 6.06 -60.89
N ARG A 438 5.62 5.95 -60.97
CA ARG A 438 4.86 4.87 -60.30
C ARG A 438 5.16 3.52 -60.92
N ALA A 439 5.25 3.45 -62.25
CA ALA A 439 5.60 2.24 -63.00
C ALA A 439 7.04 1.80 -62.69
N GLU A 440 8.00 2.71 -62.65
CA GLU A 440 9.38 2.43 -62.22
C GLU A 440 9.44 1.78 -60.84
N LYS A 441 8.71 2.34 -59.85
CA LYS A 441 8.68 1.80 -58.50
C LYS A 441 8.10 0.38 -58.48
N LYS A 442 6.97 0.16 -59.17
CA LYS A 442 6.36 -1.18 -59.29
C LYS A 442 7.22 -2.16 -60.04
N PHE A 443 7.92 -1.71 -61.10
CA PHE A 443 8.83 -2.55 -61.85
C PHE A 443 10.01 -3.05 -61.02
N VAL A 444 10.52 -2.20 -60.10
CA VAL A 444 11.52 -2.59 -59.10
C VAL A 444 10.98 -3.66 -58.18
N ASP A 445 9.78 -3.45 -57.63
CA ASP A 445 9.17 -4.41 -56.71
C ASP A 445 8.93 -5.78 -57.37
N ILE A 446 8.60 -5.77 -58.68
CA ILE A 446 8.42 -6.97 -59.50
C ILE A 446 9.77 -7.68 -59.76
N ALA A 447 10.86 -6.92 -59.99
CA ALA A 447 12.20 -7.48 -60.19
C ALA A 447 12.73 -8.10 -58.90
N ASP A 448 12.56 -7.40 -57.77
CA ASP A 448 12.94 -7.87 -56.43
C ASP A 448 12.20 -9.17 -56.07
N ALA A 449 10.89 -9.22 -56.31
CA ALA A 449 10.07 -10.42 -56.10
C ALA A 449 10.54 -11.62 -56.95
N LYS A 450 10.93 -11.41 -58.24
CA LYS A 450 11.51 -12.46 -59.06
C LYS A 450 12.84 -12.94 -58.51
N GLU A 451 13.73 -12.02 -58.11
CA GLU A 451 15.03 -12.37 -57.55
C GLU A 451 14.91 -13.28 -56.35
N VAL A 452 14.11 -12.86 -55.35
CA VAL A 452 13.94 -13.62 -54.11
C VAL A 452 13.25 -14.96 -54.34
N LEU A 453 12.17 -15.00 -55.13
CA LEU A 453 11.36 -16.22 -55.29
C LEU A 453 11.93 -17.25 -56.28
N THR A 454 12.86 -16.86 -57.15
CA THR A 454 13.50 -17.82 -58.09
C THR A 454 14.73 -18.49 -57.54
N ASP A 455 15.35 -17.90 -56.52
CA ASP A 455 16.50 -18.46 -55.80
C ASP A 455 15.99 -19.30 -54.62
N PRO A 456 16.32 -20.61 -54.54
CA PRO A 456 15.81 -21.49 -53.48
C PRO A 456 16.24 -21.07 -52.08
N GLU A 457 17.47 -20.54 -51.90
CA GLU A 457 18.01 -20.13 -50.60
C GLU A 457 17.35 -18.83 -50.15
N LYS A 458 17.28 -17.83 -51.04
CA LYS A 458 16.58 -16.56 -50.74
C LYS A 458 15.09 -16.78 -50.50
N ARG A 459 14.45 -17.67 -51.22
CA ARG A 459 13.04 -18.03 -51.02
C ARG A 459 12.83 -18.70 -49.68
N ALA A 460 13.71 -19.62 -49.26
CA ALA A 460 13.62 -20.27 -47.98
C ALA A 460 13.80 -19.27 -46.82
N LEU A 461 14.73 -18.31 -46.91
CA LEU A 461 14.89 -17.22 -45.95
C LEU A 461 13.63 -16.34 -45.87
N TYR A 462 13.09 -15.96 -47.05
CA TYR A 462 11.87 -15.17 -47.12
C TYR A 462 10.66 -15.92 -46.55
N ASP A 463 10.48 -17.20 -46.88
CA ASP A 463 9.40 -18.04 -46.34
C ASP A 463 9.53 -18.26 -44.84
N ASN A 464 10.76 -18.27 -44.30
CA ASN A 464 11.04 -18.30 -42.86
C ASN A 464 10.88 -16.94 -42.16
N GLY A 465 10.59 -15.89 -42.95
CA GLY A 465 10.31 -14.56 -42.37
C GLY A 465 11.50 -13.60 -42.38
N GLU A 466 12.61 -13.89 -43.06
CA GLU A 466 13.74 -13.00 -43.29
C GLU A 466 13.72 -12.46 -44.71
N ASP A 467 13.78 -11.11 -44.88
CA ASP A 467 13.79 -10.53 -46.25
C ASP A 467 15.24 -10.39 -46.74
N PRO A 468 15.68 -11.21 -47.72
CA PRO A 468 17.07 -11.20 -48.22
C PRO A 468 17.49 -9.89 -48.87
N LEU A 469 16.53 -9.02 -49.22
CA LEU A 469 16.77 -7.71 -49.83
C LEU A 469 16.58 -6.53 -48.86
N ASP A 470 16.42 -6.80 -47.57
CA ASP A 470 16.30 -5.76 -46.55
C ASP A 470 17.67 -5.09 -46.32
N PRO A 471 17.79 -3.75 -46.55
CA PRO A 471 19.06 -3.04 -46.40
C PRO A 471 19.64 -3.08 -44.98
N GLU A 472 18.79 -3.22 -43.96
CA GLU A 472 19.20 -3.30 -42.53
C GLU A 472 19.86 -4.65 -42.20
N GLN A 473 19.50 -5.72 -42.91
CA GLN A 473 20.09 -7.05 -42.71
C GLN A 473 21.42 -7.23 -43.47
N GLN A 474 21.70 -6.42 -44.48
CA GLN A 474 22.97 -6.47 -45.23
C GLN A 474 24.16 -5.81 -44.48
N GLN A 475 23.92 -5.04 -43.40
CA GLN A 475 24.99 -4.46 -42.57
C GLN A 475 25.57 -5.41 -41.53
N GLY A 476 25.00 -6.58 -41.30
CA GLY A 476 25.47 -7.64 -40.41
C GLY A 476 26.20 -8.77 -41.12
N GLY A 477 27.35 -8.47 -41.69
CA GLY A 477 28.47 -9.38 -41.99
C GLY A 477 28.15 -10.78 -42.56
N PHE A 478 27.93 -10.89 -43.86
CA PHE A 478 28.37 -12.07 -44.61
C PHE A 478 29.11 -11.60 -45.86
N HIS A 479 30.44 -11.64 -45.78
CA HIS A 479 31.30 -11.60 -46.97
C HIS A 479 30.97 -12.84 -47.82
N HIS A 480 30.32 -12.67 -48.94
CA HIS A 480 30.34 -13.69 -50.02
C HIS A 480 31.58 -13.52 -50.87
N PRO A 481 32.46 -14.51 -50.92
CA PRO A 481 33.47 -14.58 -51.95
C PRO A 481 32.83 -15.15 -53.19
N PHE A 482 32.28 -14.32 -54.04
CA PHE A 482 31.93 -14.73 -55.40
C PHE A 482 32.72 -13.93 -56.39
N GLN A 483 33.90 -14.45 -56.67
CA GLN A 483 34.66 -14.18 -57.88
C GLN A 483 34.50 -15.40 -58.79
N GLY A 484 33.68 -15.26 -59.82
CA GLY A 484 33.49 -16.32 -60.81
C GLY A 484 32.55 -15.86 -61.93
N GLY A 485 33.13 -15.67 -63.08
CA GLY A 485 32.54 -15.07 -64.27
C GLY A 485 31.27 -15.74 -64.81
N PHE A 486 30.45 -14.93 -65.43
CA PHE A 486 29.27 -15.33 -66.15
C PHE A 486 29.66 -15.86 -67.54
N PRO A 487 29.07 -16.98 -68.00
CA PRO A 487 28.86 -17.20 -69.38
C PRO A 487 27.35 -17.16 -69.69
N PHE A 488 27.06 -16.57 -70.86
CA PHE A 488 25.84 -16.56 -71.67
C PHE A 488 25.06 -15.26 -71.68
N GLY A 489 24.98 -14.62 -72.71
CA GLY A 489 24.66 -14.72 -74.13
C GLY A 489 23.17 -14.59 -74.39
N GLU A 490 22.85 -13.50 -75.09
CA GLU A 490 21.67 -13.29 -75.94
C GLU A 490 20.32 -12.96 -75.34
N ASN A 491 20.02 -11.73 -75.62
CA ASN A 491 18.75 -11.07 -75.86
C ASN A 491 18.10 -10.29 -74.66
N GLY A 492 18.32 -9.02 -74.70
CA GLY A 492 17.32 -8.00 -74.42
C GLY A 492 17.18 -7.49 -72.94
N ALA A 493 17.61 -8.25 -71.98
CA ALA A 493 17.43 -7.84 -70.54
C ALA A 493 18.62 -7.05 -69.97
N TYR A 494 19.76 -7.07 -70.58
CA TYR A 494 21.00 -6.39 -70.10
C TYR A 494 21.01 -4.88 -70.29
N MET A 495 20.30 -4.38 -71.28
CA MET A 495 20.28 -2.94 -71.58
C MET A 495 19.55 -2.13 -70.52
N VAL A 496 18.57 -2.72 -69.83
CA VAL A 496 17.76 -1.99 -68.84
C VAL A 496 18.49 -1.85 -67.46
N LEU A 497 19.36 -2.82 -67.13
CA LEU A 497 20.12 -2.77 -65.87
C LEU A 497 21.33 -1.82 -65.97
N GLU A 498 22.01 -1.72 -67.08
CA GLU A 498 23.12 -0.77 -67.25
C GLU A 498 22.64 0.69 -67.27
N HIS A 499 21.49 0.98 -67.87
CA HIS A 499 20.94 2.33 -67.87
C HIS A 499 20.52 2.79 -66.40
N ARG A 500 20.16 1.87 -65.57
CA ARG A 500 19.74 2.19 -64.19
C ARG A 500 20.93 2.47 -63.26
N TYR A 501 22.01 1.70 -63.37
CA TYR A 501 23.25 2.00 -62.63
C TYR A 501 23.88 3.33 -63.04
N PHE A 502 23.80 3.68 -64.34
CA PHE A 502 24.31 4.95 -64.85
C PHE A 502 23.44 6.15 -64.46
N SER A 503 22.13 5.97 -64.33
CA SER A 503 21.21 7.04 -63.92
C SER A 503 21.31 7.33 -62.43
N ILE A 504 21.47 6.30 -61.57
CA ILE A 504 21.69 6.47 -60.11
C ILE A 504 23.07 7.08 -59.84
N ALA A 505 24.11 6.70 -60.61
CA ALA A 505 25.44 7.28 -60.46
C ALA A 505 25.49 8.75 -60.92
N ARG A 506 24.68 9.19 -61.91
CA ARG A 506 24.52 10.59 -62.27
C ARG A 506 23.70 11.39 -61.25
N GLY A 507 22.69 10.84 -60.61
CA GLY A 507 21.92 11.48 -59.56
C GLY A 507 22.74 11.77 -58.30
N LEU A 508 23.66 10.88 -57.95
CA LEU A 508 24.56 11.04 -56.82
C LEU A 508 25.73 12.04 -57.09
N LYS A 509 26.10 12.28 -58.36
CA LYS A 509 27.11 13.28 -58.68
C LYS A 509 26.59 14.74 -58.74
N LEU A 510 25.28 14.94 -58.85
CA LEU A 510 24.66 16.28 -58.82
C LEU A 510 24.33 16.80 -57.41
N ALA A 511 24.40 15.96 -56.38
CA ALA A 511 24.18 16.33 -55.00
C ALA A 511 25.47 16.76 -54.24
N SER A 512 26.64 16.73 -54.94
CA SER A 512 27.95 17.10 -54.34
C SER A 512 28.42 18.54 -54.60
N PHE A 513 27.55 19.41 -55.07
CA PHE A 513 27.85 20.84 -55.25
C PHE A 513 26.82 21.70 -54.48
N MET A 514 26.85 21.66 -53.15
CA MET A 514 26.39 22.78 -52.36
C MET A 514 27.38 23.00 -51.21
N VAL A 515 28.07 24.07 -51.38
CA VAL A 515 29.02 24.83 -50.56
C VAL A 515 28.75 24.78 -49.06
N ILE A 516 29.73 24.30 -48.31
CA ILE A 516 29.85 24.53 -46.88
C ILE A 516 30.79 25.73 -46.70
N PRO A 517 30.39 26.83 -46.07
CA PRO A 517 31.35 27.82 -45.58
C PRO A 517 32.06 27.31 -44.33
N ARG A 518 33.38 27.21 -44.43
CA ARG A 518 34.25 27.07 -43.25
C ARG A 518 34.22 28.38 -42.46
N PHE A 519 34.02 28.28 -41.14
CA PHE A 519 34.52 29.26 -40.18
C PHE A 519 35.42 28.57 -39.17
N PRO A 520 36.48 29.27 -38.69
CA PRO A 520 37.60 28.63 -38.02
C PRO A 520 37.41 28.54 -36.51
N LEU A 521 38.09 27.52 -35.96
CA LEU A 521 38.35 27.35 -34.53
C LEU A 521 39.22 28.51 -34.00
N THR A 522 38.78 29.16 -32.93
CA THR A 522 39.68 29.75 -31.96
C THR A 522 39.27 29.31 -30.55
N HIS A 523 40.29 28.88 -29.84
CA HIS A 523 40.33 28.60 -28.41
C HIS A 523 39.94 29.84 -27.58
N GLU A 524 39.30 29.63 -26.44
CA GLU A 524 39.78 30.00 -25.10
C GLU A 524 38.63 30.24 -24.10
N GLU A 525 38.82 29.61 -22.96
CA GLU A 525 38.56 30.01 -21.58
C GLU A 525 37.16 30.17 -20.98
N SER A 526 36.87 29.21 -20.11
CA SER A 526 36.76 29.33 -18.64
C SER A 526 35.71 30.26 -18.02
N ARG A 527 35.06 29.67 -17.02
CA ARG A 527 34.47 30.24 -15.79
C ARG A 527 33.05 30.81 -15.83
N SER A 528 32.11 29.98 -15.31
CA SER A 528 31.27 30.18 -14.10
C SER A 528 30.98 31.65 -13.68
N PRO A 529 29.98 31.89 -12.81
CA PRO A 529 28.58 31.46 -12.66
C PRO A 529 27.59 32.64 -12.47
N PHE A 530 26.33 32.35 -12.04
CA PHE A 530 25.32 33.30 -11.53
C PHE A 530 24.47 34.09 -12.54
N PHE A 531 23.19 33.84 -12.47
CA PHE A 531 22.05 34.69 -12.09
C PHE A 531 20.77 33.91 -12.53
N LYS A 532 19.95 33.44 -11.67
CA LYS A 532 18.81 33.95 -10.90
C LYS A 532 17.89 34.90 -11.67
N GLU A 533 16.63 34.45 -11.65
CA GLU A 533 15.38 35.17 -11.42
C GLU A 533 14.73 35.98 -12.54
N GLU A 534 13.43 35.83 -12.45
CA GLU A 534 12.32 36.65 -12.95
C GLU A 534 11.96 36.44 -14.43
N VAL A 535 10.73 36.03 -14.70
CA VAL A 535 9.50 36.82 -14.57
C VAL A 535 8.26 35.95 -14.63
N LEU A 536 7.46 36.02 -13.58
CA LEU A 536 6.04 35.76 -13.53
C LEU A 536 5.29 36.85 -14.36
N HIS A 537 4.22 36.45 -14.95
CA HIS A 537 2.92 37.12 -15.05
C HIS A 537 2.30 37.25 -16.44
N LYS A 538 1.03 36.95 -16.40
CA LYS A 538 -0.10 37.33 -17.28
C LYS A 538 -0.34 36.42 -18.48
N ALA A 539 -1.57 36.05 -18.73
CA ALA A 539 -2.93 36.34 -18.22
C ALA A 539 -3.87 35.24 -18.67
N ASN A 540 -4.83 34.96 -17.83
CA ASN A 540 -6.26 35.00 -18.07
C ASN A 540 -6.75 34.93 -19.53
N LEU A 541 -7.40 33.86 -19.85
CA LEU A 541 -8.84 33.82 -20.19
C LEU A 541 -9.28 32.37 -20.08
#